data_7d32b8c19758c246a5d5acc02a326d04
#
_entry.id   7d32b8c19758c246a5d5acc02a326d04
#
_cell.length_a   1.000
_cell.length_b   1.000
_cell.length_c   1.000
_cell.angle_alpha   90.00
_cell.angle_beta   90.00
_cell.angle_gamma   90.00
#
_symmetry.space_group_name_H-M   'P 1'
#
loop_
_entity.id
_entity.type
_entity.pdbx_description
1 polymer ?
#
loop_
_entity_poly.entity_id
_entity_poly.type
_entity_poly.pdbx_seq_one_letter_code
_entity_poly.pdbx_strand_id
1 'polypeptide(L)'
;MEVINDISKDVTTLFRILQRHFPQFIETLKYQLAGRAEFERLKASNPDTLTDLERAARFLYLQRMGFGGMASHMGIDFNGGARFNLTKLEPMLQDVHERLAPVTIECMGYAELIAKYDSRPGTLFYLDPPYWGCTDDYGKNIFSEADFTVLRDLLAAIQGRFVLSINAVPEIRELFAGFDIEEVELNYRVSGQVTPAKELIISN
;
A
#
# COMPACT_ATOMS: atom_id res chain seq x y z
N MET A 1 8.59 18.88 4.35
CA MET A 1 7.89 18.37 3.13
C MET A 1 7.69 16.89 3.36
N GLU A 2 6.51 16.40 3.10
CA GLU A 2 6.18 14.98 3.18
C GLU A 2 5.85 14.46 1.78
N VAL A 3 6.34 13.26 1.46
CA VAL A 3 6.12 12.61 0.18
C VAL A 3 5.66 11.19 0.46
N ILE A 4 4.60 10.75 -0.21
CA ILE A 4 4.23 9.34 -0.28
C ILE A 4 4.42 8.85 -1.71
N ASN A 5 4.82 7.60 -1.85
CA ASN A 5 5.08 6.99 -3.14
C ASN A 5 4.58 5.55 -3.18
N ASP A 6 4.04 5.18 -4.30
CA ASP A 6 3.75 3.78 -4.63
C ASP A 6 3.95 3.59 -6.12
N ILE A 7 4.46 2.42 -6.53
CA ILE A 7 4.60 2.08 -7.95
C ILE A 7 3.25 1.77 -8.60
N SER A 8 2.25 1.40 -7.79
CA SER A 8 0.89 1.11 -8.25
C SER A 8 0.15 2.38 -8.63
N LYS A 9 -0.20 2.50 -9.90
CA LYS A 9 -1.06 3.58 -10.39
C LYS A 9 -2.43 3.58 -9.72
N ASP A 10 -2.95 2.42 -9.30
CA ASP A 10 -4.25 2.33 -8.64
C ASP A 10 -4.22 3.00 -7.27
N VAL A 11 -3.17 2.75 -6.49
CA VAL A 11 -2.95 3.36 -5.16
C VAL A 11 -2.77 4.86 -5.29
N THR A 12 -1.84 5.29 -6.15
CA THR A 12 -1.50 6.71 -6.31
C THR A 12 -2.65 7.50 -6.93
N THR A 13 -3.43 6.90 -7.84
CA THR A 13 -4.65 7.52 -8.38
C THR A 13 -5.69 7.69 -7.27
N LEU A 14 -5.94 6.69 -6.44
CA LEU A 14 -6.86 6.83 -5.30
C LEU A 14 -6.45 7.99 -4.38
N PHE A 15 -5.18 8.08 -4.01
CA PHE A 15 -4.71 9.16 -3.14
C PHE A 15 -4.82 10.54 -3.79
N ARG A 16 -4.50 10.67 -5.07
CA ARG A 16 -4.67 11.93 -5.83
C ARG A 16 -6.13 12.35 -5.94
N ILE A 17 -7.03 11.41 -6.17
CA ILE A 17 -8.48 11.66 -6.22
C ILE A 17 -9.00 12.07 -4.85
N LEU A 18 -8.61 11.39 -3.78
CA LEU A 18 -8.96 11.78 -2.41
C LEU A 18 -8.43 13.19 -2.07
N GLN A 19 -7.20 13.51 -2.47
CA GLN A 19 -6.61 14.82 -2.21
C GLN A 19 -7.32 15.96 -2.95
N ARG A 20 -7.70 15.77 -4.23
CA ARG A 20 -8.09 16.86 -5.13
C ARG A 20 -9.55 16.84 -5.56
N HIS A 21 -10.22 15.70 -5.50
CA HIS A 21 -11.55 15.49 -6.05
C HIS A 21 -12.48 14.76 -5.08
N PHE A 22 -12.28 14.97 -3.78
CA PHE A 22 -13.00 14.26 -2.73
C PHE A 22 -14.55 14.32 -2.89
N PRO A 23 -15.18 15.50 -3.11
CA PRO A 23 -16.64 15.54 -3.28
C PRO A 23 -17.14 14.72 -4.48
N GLN A 24 -16.46 14.81 -5.62
CA GLN A 24 -16.81 14.06 -6.83
C GLN A 24 -16.61 12.56 -6.63
N PHE A 25 -15.59 12.18 -5.85
CA PHE A 25 -15.32 10.80 -5.52
C PHE A 25 -16.44 10.20 -4.65
N ILE A 26 -16.88 10.91 -3.62
CA ILE A 26 -18.03 10.49 -2.79
C ILE A 26 -19.30 10.35 -3.64
N GLU A 27 -19.56 11.29 -4.56
CA GLU A 27 -20.70 11.17 -5.49
C GLU A 27 -20.60 9.90 -6.36
N THR A 28 -19.40 9.59 -6.86
CA THR A 28 -19.18 8.35 -7.66
C THR A 28 -19.47 7.09 -6.86
N LEU A 29 -19.19 7.09 -5.55
CA LEU A 29 -19.41 5.95 -4.67
C LEU A 29 -20.85 5.78 -4.19
N LYS A 30 -21.69 6.80 -4.25
CA LYS A 30 -23.07 6.79 -3.70
C LYS A 30 -23.93 5.65 -4.21
N TYR A 31 -23.77 5.29 -5.46
CA TYR A 31 -24.62 4.29 -6.13
C TYR A 31 -23.92 2.95 -6.34
N GLN A 32 -22.77 2.76 -5.67
CA GLN A 32 -22.01 1.52 -5.77
C GLN A 32 -22.70 0.39 -5.00
N LEU A 33 -23.11 -0.65 -5.70
CA LEU A 33 -23.79 -1.81 -5.10
C LEU A 33 -22.76 -2.78 -4.50
N ALA A 34 -22.97 -3.16 -3.24
CA ALA A 34 -22.22 -4.23 -2.61
C ALA A 34 -22.75 -5.60 -3.08
N GLY A 35 -22.10 -6.24 -4.05
CA GLY A 35 -22.56 -7.50 -4.58
C GLY A 35 -21.49 -8.25 -5.38
N ARG A 36 -21.68 -9.58 -5.48
CA ARG A 36 -20.73 -10.45 -6.20
C ARG A 36 -20.64 -10.12 -7.68
N ALA A 37 -21.76 -9.92 -8.34
CA ALA A 37 -21.79 -9.61 -9.77
C ALA A 37 -21.01 -8.31 -10.07
N GLU A 38 -21.16 -7.31 -9.22
CA GLU A 38 -20.44 -6.05 -9.36
C GLU A 38 -18.94 -6.21 -9.05
N PHE A 39 -18.59 -7.01 -8.04
CA PHE A 39 -17.20 -7.32 -7.74
C PHE A 39 -16.51 -8.00 -8.94
N GLU A 40 -17.11 -9.02 -9.53
CA GLU A 40 -16.54 -9.73 -10.68
C GLU A 40 -16.46 -8.82 -11.92
N ARG A 41 -17.48 -7.98 -12.14
CA ARG A 41 -17.47 -7.00 -13.23
C ARG A 41 -16.31 -6.02 -13.10
N LEU A 42 -16.13 -5.42 -11.92
CA LEU A 42 -15.07 -4.47 -11.66
C LEU A 42 -13.69 -5.15 -11.68
N LYS A 43 -13.58 -6.37 -11.18
CA LYS A 43 -12.34 -7.16 -11.23
C LYS A 43 -11.92 -7.43 -12.68
N ALA A 44 -12.86 -7.76 -13.55
CA ALA A 44 -12.60 -8.05 -14.96
C ALA A 44 -12.32 -6.80 -15.81
N SER A 45 -12.68 -5.60 -15.34
CA SER A 45 -12.47 -4.37 -16.10
C SER A 45 -10.98 -3.99 -16.16
N ASN A 46 -10.52 -3.53 -17.34
CA ASN A 46 -9.17 -3.01 -17.50
C ASN A 46 -9.07 -1.61 -16.90
N PRO A 47 -8.25 -1.40 -15.84
CA PRO A 47 -8.12 -0.10 -15.18
C PRO A 47 -7.57 1.00 -16.08
N ASP A 48 -6.82 0.67 -17.14
CA ASP A 48 -6.23 1.66 -18.04
C ASP A 48 -7.24 2.28 -19.02
N THR A 49 -8.45 1.71 -19.09
CA THR A 49 -9.55 2.26 -19.91
C THR A 49 -10.52 3.13 -19.11
N LEU A 50 -10.31 3.25 -17.80
CA LEU A 50 -11.15 4.00 -16.88
C LEU A 50 -10.64 5.43 -16.69
N THR A 51 -11.55 6.35 -16.41
CA THR A 51 -11.17 7.67 -15.87
C THR A 51 -10.52 7.52 -14.49
N ASP A 52 -9.76 8.52 -14.06
CA ASP A 52 -9.11 8.50 -12.75
C ASP A 52 -10.11 8.30 -11.59
N LEU A 53 -11.31 8.90 -11.67
CA LEU A 53 -12.38 8.72 -10.69
C LEU A 53 -12.91 7.28 -10.67
N GLU A 54 -13.17 6.70 -11.83
CA GLU A 54 -13.63 5.31 -11.94
C GLU A 54 -12.55 4.32 -11.50
N ARG A 55 -11.29 4.59 -11.86
CA ARG A 55 -10.13 3.78 -11.44
C ARG A 55 -9.99 3.78 -9.91
N ALA A 56 -10.06 4.95 -9.29
CA ALA A 56 -10.01 5.09 -7.83
C ALA A 56 -11.19 4.38 -7.14
N ALA A 57 -12.41 4.54 -7.68
CA ALA A 57 -13.61 3.90 -7.15
C ALA A 57 -13.53 2.37 -7.27
N ARG A 58 -13.09 1.86 -8.43
CA ARG A 58 -12.84 0.44 -8.66
C ARG A 58 -11.83 -0.11 -7.65
N PHE A 59 -10.68 0.55 -7.51
CA PHE A 59 -9.63 0.10 -6.60
C PHE A 59 -10.13 0.04 -5.16
N LEU A 60 -10.71 1.12 -4.64
CA LEU A 60 -11.27 1.16 -3.29
C LEU A 60 -12.32 0.06 -3.07
N TYR A 61 -13.22 -0.15 -4.06
CA TYR A 61 -14.26 -1.17 -3.99
C TYR A 61 -13.66 -2.58 -3.89
N LEU A 62 -12.71 -2.91 -4.76
CA LEU A 62 -12.06 -4.23 -4.77
C LEU A 62 -11.29 -4.50 -3.48
N GLN A 63 -10.58 -3.50 -2.95
CA GLN A 63 -9.86 -3.61 -1.67
C GLN A 63 -10.82 -3.84 -0.49
N ARG A 64 -11.94 -3.12 -0.46
CA ARG A 64 -12.94 -3.25 0.62
C ARG A 64 -13.74 -4.53 0.55
N MET A 65 -14.06 -5.00 -0.64
CA MET A 65 -14.85 -6.20 -0.87
C MET A 65 -14.00 -7.47 -0.93
N GLY A 66 -12.70 -7.35 -1.18
CA GLY A 66 -11.76 -8.46 -1.24
C GLY A 66 -11.54 -9.15 0.11
N PHE A 67 -11.27 -10.45 0.07
CA PHE A 67 -10.88 -11.21 1.27
C PHE A 67 -9.45 -10.85 1.66
N GLY A 68 -9.24 -10.50 2.93
CA GLY A 68 -7.91 -10.10 3.42
C GLY A 68 -7.31 -8.85 2.77
N GLY A 69 -8.15 -8.00 2.13
CA GLY A 69 -7.67 -6.84 1.37
C GLY A 69 -7.14 -7.17 -0.03
N MET A 70 -7.17 -8.44 -0.42
CA MET A 70 -6.77 -8.86 -1.76
C MET A 70 -7.97 -8.96 -2.70
N ALA A 71 -7.84 -8.40 -3.90
CA ALA A 71 -8.90 -8.42 -4.92
C ALA A 71 -9.08 -9.79 -5.61
N SER A 72 -8.39 -10.83 -5.14
CA SER A 72 -8.46 -12.17 -5.74
C SER A 72 -9.84 -12.82 -5.58
N HIS A 73 -10.45 -12.69 -4.40
CA HIS A 73 -11.75 -13.27 -4.05
C HIS A 73 -12.58 -12.30 -3.23
N MET A 74 -13.88 -12.25 -3.49
CA MET A 74 -14.80 -11.47 -2.68
C MET A 74 -14.93 -12.06 -1.27
N GLY A 75 -14.68 -11.23 -0.27
CA GLY A 75 -14.90 -11.57 1.14
C GLY A 75 -16.36 -11.38 1.53
N ILE A 76 -16.91 -12.31 2.30
CA ILE A 76 -18.25 -12.22 2.88
C ILE A 76 -18.09 -12.11 4.40
N ASP A 77 -18.76 -11.10 4.98
CA ASP A 77 -18.87 -10.98 6.42
C ASP A 77 -20.28 -11.42 6.84
N PHE A 78 -20.38 -12.59 7.45
CA PHE A 78 -21.67 -13.15 7.87
C PHE A 78 -22.26 -12.44 9.09
N ASN A 79 -21.46 -11.69 9.83
CA ASN A 79 -21.86 -11.05 11.08
C ASN A 79 -21.94 -9.52 11.02
N GLY A 80 -21.35 -8.90 10.00
CA GLY A 80 -21.13 -7.46 9.93
C GLY A 80 -21.90 -6.68 8.87
N GLY A 81 -22.69 -7.35 8.04
CA GLY A 81 -23.40 -6.72 6.92
C GLY A 81 -22.52 -6.41 5.70
N ALA A 82 -22.99 -5.53 4.82
CA ALA A 82 -22.24 -5.20 3.59
C ALA A 82 -20.90 -4.55 3.90
N ARG A 83 -19.81 -5.13 3.38
CA ARG A 83 -18.43 -4.62 3.58
C ARG A 83 -18.20 -3.27 2.92
N PHE A 84 -18.95 -2.95 1.86
CA PHE A 84 -18.96 -1.64 1.24
C PHE A 84 -20.16 -0.85 1.75
N ASN A 85 -19.94 0.02 2.71
CA ASN A 85 -20.96 0.87 3.32
C ASN A 85 -20.45 2.32 3.33
N LEU A 86 -21.00 3.14 2.45
CA LEU A 86 -20.55 4.52 2.24
C LEU A 86 -20.71 5.37 3.50
N THR A 87 -21.79 5.18 4.27
CA THR A 87 -22.01 5.94 5.52
C THR A 87 -20.86 5.76 6.52
N LYS A 88 -20.23 4.58 6.53
CA LYS A 88 -19.06 4.30 7.38
C LYS A 88 -17.74 4.69 6.70
N LEU A 89 -17.68 4.63 5.37
CA LEU A 89 -16.47 4.93 4.61
C LEU A 89 -16.22 6.43 4.46
N GLU A 90 -17.27 7.22 4.23
CA GLU A 90 -17.16 8.66 3.97
C GLU A 90 -16.38 9.41 5.05
N PRO A 91 -16.66 9.25 6.38
CA PRO A 91 -15.85 9.90 7.41
C PRO A 91 -14.38 9.48 7.38
N MET A 92 -14.09 8.19 7.15
CA MET A 92 -12.71 7.69 7.06
C MET A 92 -11.98 8.28 5.83
N LEU A 93 -12.67 8.41 4.71
CA LEU A 93 -12.12 9.00 3.50
C LEU A 93 -11.91 10.52 3.64
N GLN A 94 -12.78 11.20 4.43
CA GLN A 94 -12.60 12.60 4.79
C GLN A 94 -11.32 12.80 5.61
N ASP A 95 -11.07 11.96 6.61
CA ASP A 95 -9.85 12.01 7.42
C ASP A 95 -8.60 11.83 6.53
N VAL A 96 -8.66 10.91 5.57
CA VAL A 96 -7.57 10.70 4.61
C VAL A 96 -7.41 11.91 3.68
N HIS A 97 -8.49 12.50 3.19
CA HIS A 97 -8.46 13.72 2.38
C HIS A 97 -7.72 14.86 3.11
N GLU A 98 -8.10 15.12 4.37
CA GLU A 98 -7.47 16.15 5.19
C GLU A 98 -5.99 15.85 5.46
N ARG A 99 -5.66 14.59 5.75
CA ARG A 99 -4.29 14.15 5.99
C ARG A 99 -3.40 14.29 4.74
N LEU A 100 -3.95 14.07 3.55
CA LEU A 100 -3.21 14.16 2.29
C LEU A 100 -3.01 15.60 1.79
N ALA A 101 -3.75 16.58 2.31
CA ALA A 101 -3.72 17.97 1.80
C ALA A 101 -2.30 18.55 1.64
N PRO A 102 -1.36 18.41 2.61
CA PRO A 102 0.02 18.93 2.49
C PRO A 102 1.01 17.95 1.84
N VAL A 103 0.58 16.76 1.39
CA VAL A 103 1.45 15.66 0.96
C VAL A 103 1.70 15.71 -0.54
N THR A 104 2.94 15.51 -0.96
CA THR A 104 3.28 15.25 -2.37
C THR A 104 3.08 13.76 -2.67
N ILE A 105 2.36 13.44 -3.73
CA ILE A 105 2.08 12.07 -4.15
C ILE A 105 2.90 11.76 -5.39
N GLU A 106 3.78 10.77 -5.30
CA GLU A 106 4.62 10.29 -6.39
C GLU A 106 4.17 8.89 -6.85
N CYS A 107 4.51 8.54 -8.09
CA CYS A 107 4.24 7.23 -8.67
C CYS A 107 5.48 6.77 -9.45
N MET A 108 6.45 6.24 -8.76
CA MET A 108 7.72 5.82 -9.34
C MET A 108 8.35 4.65 -8.59
N GLY A 109 9.38 4.03 -9.16
CA GLY A 109 10.15 2.99 -8.49
C GLY A 109 10.91 3.52 -7.27
N TYR A 110 11.15 2.66 -6.28
CA TYR A 110 11.84 3.03 -5.04
C TYR A 110 13.23 3.62 -5.27
N ALA A 111 13.98 3.08 -6.23
CA ALA A 111 15.33 3.56 -6.55
C ALA A 111 15.31 4.99 -7.12
N GLU A 112 14.35 5.29 -7.99
CA GLU A 112 14.15 6.63 -8.53
C GLU A 112 13.73 7.61 -7.44
N LEU A 113 12.83 7.18 -6.54
CA LEU A 113 12.40 7.99 -5.40
C LEU A 113 13.57 8.34 -4.47
N ILE A 114 14.38 7.34 -4.09
CA ILE A 114 15.55 7.55 -3.25
C ILE A 114 16.50 8.53 -3.93
N ALA A 115 16.89 8.29 -5.19
CA ALA A 115 17.78 9.17 -5.93
C ALA A 115 17.26 10.62 -6.02
N LYS A 116 15.95 10.81 -6.15
CA LYS A 116 15.31 12.13 -6.25
C LYS A 116 15.32 12.90 -4.92
N TYR A 117 15.10 12.22 -3.80
CA TYR A 117 14.85 12.84 -2.50
C TYR A 117 16.01 12.73 -1.50
N ASP A 118 17.03 11.90 -1.77
CA ASP A 118 18.24 11.76 -0.93
C ASP A 118 19.26 12.90 -1.18
N SER A 119 18.77 14.09 -1.42
CA SER A 119 19.63 15.26 -1.68
C SER A 119 19.99 16.05 -0.41
N ARG A 120 19.50 15.63 0.76
CA ARG A 120 19.69 16.34 2.02
C ARG A 120 19.85 15.37 3.19
N PRO A 121 20.82 15.62 4.09
CA PRO A 121 21.08 14.76 5.27
C PRO A 121 19.89 14.63 6.24
N GLY A 122 18.91 15.52 6.17
CA GLY A 122 17.71 15.50 7.02
C GLY A 122 16.52 14.72 6.45
N THR A 123 16.67 14.07 5.29
CA THR A 123 15.61 13.24 4.72
C THR A 123 15.49 11.94 5.52
N LEU A 124 14.26 11.55 5.86
CA LEU A 124 13.93 10.24 6.41
C LEU A 124 13.08 9.47 5.39
N PHE A 125 13.54 8.28 5.05
CA PHE A 125 12.79 7.33 4.23
C PHE A 125 12.18 6.25 5.13
N TYR A 126 10.86 6.05 5.04
CA TYR A 126 10.19 4.88 5.57
C TYR A 126 9.89 3.95 4.39
N LEU A 127 10.34 2.71 4.47
CA LEU A 127 10.23 1.71 3.41
C LEU A 127 9.49 0.48 3.94
N ASP A 128 8.49 0.06 3.18
CA ASP A 128 7.68 -1.12 3.45
C ASP A 128 7.57 -1.94 2.15
N PRO A 129 8.67 -2.62 1.75
CA PRO A 129 8.68 -3.43 0.53
C PRO A 129 7.83 -4.69 0.71
N PRO A 130 7.49 -5.41 -0.40
CA PRO A 130 6.92 -6.74 -0.32
C PRO A 130 7.73 -7.65 0.61
N TYR A 131 7.07 -8.53 1.35
CA TYR A 131 7.75 -9.46 2.24
C TYR A 131 8.57 -10.48 1.44
N TRP A 132 9.71 -10.87 2.00
CA TRP A 132 10.52 -11.96 1.45
C TRP A 132 9.68 -13.23 1.31
N GLY A 133 9.69 -13.83 0.12
CA GLY A 133 8.87 -14.99 -0.21
C GLY A 133 7.43 -14.68 -0.63
N CYS A 134 6.99 -13.41 -0.61
CA CYS A 134 5.63 -12.97 -1.00
C CYS A 134 5.67 -11.87 -2.08
N THR A 135 6.74 -11.80 -2.86
CA THR A 135 6.96 -10.73 -3.85
C THR A 135 5.92 -10.72 -4.97
N ASP A 136 5.31 -11.85 -5.30
CA ASP A 136 4.28 -11.98 -6.34
C ASP A 136 2.89 -11.45 -5.92
N ASP A 137 2.65 -11.24 -4.63
CA ASP A 137 1.35 -10.77 -4.10
C ASP A 137 0.97 -9.36 -4.58
N TYR A 138 1.97 -8.56 -4.94
CA TYR A 138 1.81 -7.18 -5.42
C TYR A 138 1.86 -7.04 -6.95
N GLY A 139 2.00 -8.17 -7.66
CA GLY A 139 2.06 -8.23 -9.12
C GLY A 139 3.38 -8.82 -9.62
N LYS A 140 3.30 -9.63 -10.67
CA LYS A 140 4.46 -10.29 -11.25
C LYS A 140 5.45 -9.25 -11.79
N ASN A 141 6.74 -9.43 -11.47
CA ASN A 141 7.86 -8.61 -11.94
C ASN A 141 7.88 -7.14 -11.44
N ILE A 142 7.13 -6.79 -10.40
CA ILE A 142 7.20 -5.45 -9.79
C ILE A 142 8.37 -5.37 -8.81
N PHE A 143 8.60 -6.44 -8.04
CA PHE A 143 9.67 -6.56 -7.07
C PHE A 143 10.08 -8.04 -6.97
N SER A 144 11.36 -8.32 -6.94
CA SER A 144 11.93 -9.67 -6.90
C SER A 144 12.90 -9.82 -5.72
N GLU A 145 13.33 -11.03 -5.42
CA GLU A 145 14.35 -11.25 -4.40
C GLU A 145 15.68 -10.54 -4.71
N ALA A 146 16.01 -10.39 -6.00
CA ALA A 146 17.20 -9.64 -6.40
C ALA A 146 17.11 -8.15 -6.07
N ASP A 147 15.89 -7.59 -6.03
CA ASP A 147 15.67 -6.18 -5.70
C ASP A 147 16.02 -5.85 -4.24
N PHE A 148 15.97 -6.83 -3.33
CA PHE A 148 16.42 -6.62 -1.95
C PHE A 148 17.93 -6.32 -1.88
N THR A 149 18.73 -6.95 -2.74
CA THR A 149 20.18 -6.65 -2.81
C THR A 149 20.41 -5.23 -3.33
N VAL A 150 19.68 -4.85 -4.38
CA VAL A 150 19.75 -3.49 -4.93
C VAL A 150 19.30 -2.47 -3.88
N LEU A 151 18.20 -2.75 -3.17
CA LEU A 151 17.69 -1.89 -2.10
C LEU A 151 18.73 -1.74 -0.98
N ARG A 152 19.32 -2.85 -0.51
CA ARG A 152 20.39 -2.82 0.50
C ARG A 152 21.56 -1.93 0.08
N ASP A 153 22.01 -2.06 -1.18
CA ASP A 153 23.14 -1.27 -1.69
C ASP A 153 22.80 0.22 -1.77
N LEU A 154 21.59 0.57 -2.20
CA LEU A 154 21.10 1.94 -2.18
C LEU A 154 21.06 2.52 -0.77
N LEU A 155 20.54 1.74 0.20
CA LEU A 155 20.46 2.17 1.59
C LEU A 155 21.82 2.29 2.27
N ALA A 156 22.81 1.50 1.87
CA ALA A 156 24.19 1.63 2.34
C ALA A 156 24.86 2.93 1.86
N ALA A 157 24.40 3.51 0.76
CA ALA A 157 24.93 4.73 0.17
C ALA A 157 24.11 5.99 0.48
N ILE A 158 22.99 5.86 1.21
CA ILE A 158 22.04 6.95 1.46
C ILE A 158 22.67 8.05 2.34
N GLN A 159 22.39 9.31 1.99
CA GLN A 159 22.84 10.48 2.78
C GLN A 159 21.90 10.78 3.96
N GLY A 160 20.62 10.50 3.77
CA GLY A 160 19.58 10.66 4.78
C GLY A 160 19.54 9.51 5.77
N ARG A 161 18.39 9.38 6.41
CA ARG A 161 18.07 8.25 7.29
C ARG A 161 17.01 7.37 6.67
N PHE A 162 17.00 6.11 7.07
CA PHE A 162 15.91 5.23 6.70
C PHE A 162 15.42 4.37 7.86
N VAL A 163 14.17 3.92 7.74
CA VAL A 163 13.56 2.86 8.52
C VAL A 163 12.89 1.93 7.52
N LEU A 164 13.23 0.66 7.56
CA LEU A 164 12.67 -0.39 6.72
C LEU A 164 11.98 -1.42 7.60
N SER A 165 10.70 -1.72 7.32
CA SER A 165 9.95 -2.81 7.96
C SER A 165 9.82 -4.00 7.02
N ILE A 166 10.08 -5.22 7.52
CA ILE A 166 10.01 -6.44 6.72
C ILE A 166 9.86 -7.68 7.61
N ASN A 167 9.35 -8.78 7.06
CA ASN A 167 9.23 -10.05 7.80
C ASN A 167 10.58 -10.59 8.28
N ALA A 168 10.57 -11.16 9.49
CA ALA A 168 11.78 -11.69 10.14
C ALA A 168 12.15 -13.06 9.58
N VAL A 169 12.99 -13.09 8.55
CA VAL A 169 13.54 -14.30 7.95
C VAL A 169 15.08 -14.27 7.97
N PRO A 170 15.76 -15.44 7.99
CA PRO A 170 17.22 -15.52 8.04
C PRO A 170 17.90 -14.76 6.89
N GLU A 171 17.36 -14.86 5.69
CA GLU A 171 17.90 -14.26 4.46
C GLU A 171 17.98 -12.73 4.57
N ILE A 172 16.92 -12.12 5.12
CA ILE A 172 16.90 -10.65 5.34
C ILE A 172 17.88 -10.25 6.44
N ARG A 173 18.01 -11.03 7.52
CA ARG A 173 18.98 -10.75 8.57
C ARG A 173 20.42 -10.79 8.06
N GLU A 174 20.74 -11.79 7.22
CA GLU A 174 22.05 -11.91 6.60
C GLU A 174 22.31 -10.76 5.62
N LEU A 175 21.34 -10.46 4.76
CA LEU A 175 21.46 -9.43 3.74
C LEU A 175 21.68 -8.03 4.33
N PHE A 176 20.98 -7.72 5.44
CA PHE A 176 21.04 -6.41 6.10
C PHE A 176 21.90 -6.38 7.37
N ALA A 177 22.79 -7.37 7.58
CA ALA A 177 23.61 -7.50 8.79
C ALA A 177 24.54 -6.29 9.07
N GLY A 178 24.74 -5.40 8.08
CA GLY A 178 25.53 -4.18 8.24
C GLY A 178 24.78 -2.98 8.84
N PHE A 179 23.48 -3.13 9.13
CA PHE A 179 22.61 -2.09 9.68
C PHE A 179 22.14 -2.42 11.09
N ASP A 180 21.52 -1.45 11.75
CA ASP A 180 20.83 -1.70 13.02
C ASP A 180 19.55 -2.48 12.77
N ILE A 181 19.40 -3.64 13.43
CA ILE A 181 18.24 -4.54 13.26
C ILE A 181 17.57 -4.75 14.61
N GLU A 182 16.29 -4.38 14.71
CA GLU A 182 15.42 -4.66 15.85
C GLU A 182 14.34 -5.66 15.42
N GLU A 183 14.13 -6.73 16.21
CA GLU A 183 13.01 -7.64 16.00
C GLU A 183 11.83 -7.21 16.85
N VAL A 184 10.66 -7.07 16.23
CA VAL A 184 9.40 -6.74 16.89
C VAL A 184 8.38 -7.87 16.71
N GLU A 185 7.61 -8.15 17.76
CA GLU A 185 6.51 -9.09 17.70
C GLU A 185 5.19 -8.34 17.45
N LEU A 186 4.47 -8.79 16.45
CA LEU A 186 3.18 -8.23 16.04
C LEU A 186 2.10 -9.29 16.07
N ASN A 187 0.86 -8.86 16.26
CA ASN A 187 -0.30 -9.73 16.20
C ASN A 187 -1.17 -9.35 15.00
N TYR A 188 -1.12 -10.14 13.95
CA TYR A 188 -2.03 -10.00 12.81
C TYR A 188 -3.40 -10.58 13.11
N ARG A 189 -4.45 -9.84 12.77
CA ARG A 189 -5.82 -10.34 12.85
C ARG A 189 -6.34 -10.63 11.45
N VAL A 190 -6.41 -11.92 11.10
CA VAL A 190 -7.00 -12.37 9.85
C VAL A 190 -8.21 -13.23 10.20
N SER A 191 -9.38 -12.87 9.69
CA SER A 191 -10.64 -13.63 9.89
C SER A 191 -10.99 -13.92 11.36
N GLY A 192 -10.67 -12.98 12.28
CA GLY A 192 -10.95 -13.12 13.72
C GLY A 192 -9.92 -13.97 14.49
N GLN A 193 -8.96 -14.57 13.83
CA GLN A 193 -7.84 -15.25 14.48
C GLN A 193 -6.66 -14.29 14.64
N VAL A 194 -6.01 -14.36 15.81
CA VAL A 194 -4.77 -13.64 16.09
C VAL A 194 -3.61 -14.56 15.76
N THR A 195 -2.79 -14.18 14.79
CA THR A 195 -1.58 -14.91 14.43
C THR A 195 -0.38 -14.06 14.84
N PRO A 196 0.49 -14.53 15.75
CA PRO A 196 1.73 -13.84 16.06
C PRO A 196 2.65 -13.90 14.83
N ALA A 197 3.26 -12.76 14.54
CA ALA A 197 4.27 -12.65 13.50
C ALA A 197 5.45 -11.83 14.03
N LYS A 198 6.61 -12.03 13.43
CA LYS A 198 7.82 -11.29 13.75
C LYS A 198 8.25 -10.47 12.55
N GLU A 199 8.58 -9.24 12.81
CA GLU A 199 9.12 -8.33 11.81
C GLU A 199 10.48 -7.79 12.25
N LEU A 200 11.24 -7.35 11.27
CA LEU A 200 12.48 -6.60 11.47
C LEU A 200 12.24 -5.14 11.16
N ILE A 201 12.68 -4.30 12.07
CA ILE A 201 12.86 -2.87 11.82
C ILE A 201 14.35 -2.65 11.62
N ILE A 202 14.72 -2.21 10.41
CA ILE A 202 16.10 -2.03 9.99
C ILE A 202 16.35 -0.55 9.75
N SER A 203 17.46 -0.01 10.28
CA SER A 203 17.77 1.42 10.17
C SER A 203 19.29 1.69 10.12
N ASN A 204 19.66 2.95 9.77
CA ASN A 204 21.03 3.47 9.85
C ASN A 204 21.21 4.52 10.96
#